data_9fdf0a822b1a2a892eab3408c60616b8
#
_entry.id   9fdf0a822b1a2a892eab3408c60616b8
#
_cell.length_a   1.000
_cell.length_b   1.000
_cell.length_c   1.000
_cell.angle_alpha   90.00
_cell.angle_beta   90.00
_cell.angle_gamma   90.00
#
_symmetry.space_group_name_H-M   'P 1'
#
loop_
_entity.id
_entity.type
_entity.pdbx_description
1 polymer ?
#
loop_
_entity_poly.entity_id
_entity_poly.type
_entity_poly.pdbx_seq_one_letter_code
_entity_poly.pdbx_strand_id
1 'polypeptide(L)'
;MTERTIDLILDTASRIFADHCDKSLLDLCEGGDNVPAALWDLLKKNGFNLLGSEESGTSLSDLYEFLIECGRHAVPLPISETLLMNVWFGNSEQMSGIGELSGNQIFNVPFGMTVGRIGVIEKGKDSVVMLGDRELIDSGFNVAGERRDVLAFSEGEKISVGSDPYAQMALTRVCLLAGCMQRVLDLGVQFASERTQFGRSISKFQAIQHSLALVACEVAASRRAAEAAIDALGDRRFVLEVAAAKARVGAVSYTHLTLPTKRIV
;
A
#
# COMPACT_ATOMS: atom_id res chain seq x y z
N MET A 1 -20.17 22.11 -8.06
CA MET A 1 -18.83 21.54 -8.21
C MET A 1 -19.02 20.19 -8.89
N THR A 2 -18.47 20.00 -10.07
CA THR A 2 -18.53 18.71 -10.76
C THR A 2 -17.66 17.74 -9.98
N GLU A 3 -18.23 16.62 -9.55
CA GLU A 3 -17.53 15.54 -8.87
C GLU A 3 -16.46 14.99 -9.81
N ARG A 4 -15.21 14.88 -9.35
CA ARG A 4 -14.15 14.32 -10.19
C ARG A 4 -14.38 12.82 -10.35
N THR A 5 -14.03 12.25 -11.49
CA THR A 5 -14.15 10.81 -11.75
C THR A 5 -13.47 9.98 -10.64
N ILE A 6 -12.32 10.44 -10.14
CA ILE A 6 -11.62 9.75 -9.06
C ILE A 6 -12.43 9.70 -7.74
N ASP A 7 -13.21 10.74 -7.42
CA ASP A 7 -14.01 10.77 -6.20
C ASP A 7 -15.08 9.65 -6.22
N LEU A 8 -15.70 9.37 -7.38
CA LEU A 8 -16.64 8.26 -7.57
C LEU A 8 -15.95 6.89 -7.48
N ILE A 9 -14.74 6.78 -8.03
CA ILE A 9 -13.92 5.56 -7.96
C ILE A 9 -13.57 5.25 -6.51
N LEU A 10 -13.12 6.25 -5.75
CA LEU A 10 -12.75 6.08 -4.34
C LEU A 10 -13.96 5.74 -3.47
N ASP A 11 -15.12 6.38 -3.69
CA ASP A 11 -16.36 6.07 -2.97
C ASP A 11 -16.81 4.61 -3.23
N THR A 12 -16.74 4.17 -4.49
CA THR A 12 -17.06 2.78 -4.86
C THR A 12 -16.09 1.79 -4.23
N ALA A 13 -14.78 2.08 -4.26
CA ALA A 13 -13.75 1.27 -3.64
C ALA A 13 -13.96 1.15 -2.13
N SER A 14 -14.22 2.28 -1.47
CA SER A 14 -14.46 2.34 -0.02
C SER A 14 -15.63 1.46 0.41
N ARG A 15 -16.74 1.46 -0.35
CA ARG A 15 -17.90 0.58 -0.09
C ARG A 15 -17.52 -0.90 -0.25
N ILE A 16 -16.85 -1.26 -1.36
CA ILE A 16 -16.41 -2.63 -1.59
C ILE A 16 -15.49 -3.09 -0.45
N PHE A 17 -14.54 -2.27 -0.04
CA PHE A 17 -13.61 -2.63 1.02
C PHE A 17 -14.29 -2.71 2.39
N ALA A 18 -15.24 -1.81 2.69
CA ALA A 18 -16.01 -1.87 3.93
C ALA A 18 -16.83 -3.17 4.04
N ASP A 19 -17.35 -3.67 2.91
CA ASP A 19 -18.18 -4.88 2.89
C ASP A 19 -17.35 -6.17 2.86
N HIS A 20 -16.11 -6.14 2.35
CA HIS A 20 -15.34 -7.34 2.05
C HIS A 20 -13.98 -7.44 2.77
N CYS A 21 -13.44 -6.35 3.32
CA CYS A 21 -12.17 -6.34 4.06
C CYS A 21 -12.42 -6.28 5.57
N ASP A 22 -13.16 -7.25 6.07
CA ASP A 22 -13.46 -7.37 7.50
C ASP A 22 -12.33 -8.11 8.26
N LYS A 23 -12.45 -8.15 9.59
CA LYS A 23 -11.49 -8.85 10.44
C LYS A 23 -11.35 -10.33 10.06
N SER A 24 -12.44 -10.99 9.65
CA SER A 24 -12.43 -12.42 9.32
C SER A 24 -11.56 -12.70 8.08
N LEU A 25 -11.63 -11.83 7.07
CA LEU A 25 -10.76 -11.93 5.90
C LEU A 25 -9.30 -11.67 6.27
N LEU A 26 -9.03 -10.64 7.09
CA LEU A 26 -7.66 -10.33 7.51
C LEU A 26 -7.03 -11.47 8.33
N ASP A 27 -7.78 -12.03 9.28
CA ASP A 27 -7.34 -13.19 10.07
C ASP A 27 -7.08 -14.43 9.18
N LEU A 28 -7.85 -14.64 8.10
CA LEU A 28 -7.63 -15.70 7.14
C LEU A 28 -6.36 -15.54 6.31
N CYS A 29 -6.01 -14.28 5.99
CA CYS A 29 -4.81 -13.95 5.20
C CYS A 29 -3.54 -13.88 6.06
N GLU A 30 -3.65 -13.65 7.36
CA GLU A 30 -2.51 -13.53 8.27
C GLU A 30 -1.84 -14.88 8.51
N GLY A 31 -0.54 -14.94 8.23
CA GLY A 31 0.28 -16.15 8.45
C GLY A 31 0.04 -17.30 7.46
N GLY A 32 -0.64 -17.03 6.34
CA GLY A 32 -0.96 -18.03 5.31
C GLY A 32 -0.56 -17.62 3.90
N ASP A 33 -0.66 -18.59 2.99
CA ASP A 33 -0.50 -18.38 1.54
C ASP A 33 -1.80 -17.91 0.87
N ASN A 34 -2.79 -17.53 1.67
CA ASN A 34 -4.13 -17.22 1.19
C ASN A 34 -4.15 -15.81 0.62
N VAL A 35 -4.25 -15.73 -0.70
CA VAL A 35 -4.59 -14.50 -1.42
C VAL A 35 -6.10 -14.54 -1.68
N PRO A 36 -6.89 -13.55 -1.24
CA PRO A 36 -8.34 -13.58 -1.37
C PRO A 36 -8.79 -13.36 -2.83
N ALA A 37 -8.84 -14.46 -3.60
CA ALA A 37 -9.17 -14.45 -5.03
C ALA A 37 -10.54 -13.81 -5.29
N ALA A 38 -11.54 -14.06 -4.43
CA ALA A 38 -12.87 -13.48 -4.58
C ALA A 38 -12.87 -11.94 -4.51
N LEU A 39 -12.05 -11.36 -3.63
CA LEU A 39 -11.85 -9.90 -3.57
C LEU A 39 -11.16 -9.40 -4.83
N TRP A 40 -10.13 -10.10 -5.30
CA TRP A 40 -9.45 -9.75 -6.56
C TRP A 40 -10.40 -9.78 -7.76
N ASP A 41 -11.23 -10.81 -7.87
CA ASP A 41 -12.21 -10.93 -8.96
C ASP A 41 -13.26 -9.81 -8.91
N LEU A 42 -13.66 -9.39 -7.71
CA LEU A 42 -14.57 -8.26 -7.55
C LEU A 42 -13.93 -6.94 -7.97
N LEU A 43 -12.65 -6.72 -7.64
CA LEU A 43 -11.91 -5.53 -8.06
C LEU A 43 -11.75 -5.49 -9.59
N LYS A 44 -11.41 -6.61 -10.22
CA LYS A 44 -11.33 -6.71 -11.70
C LYS A 44 -12.67 -6.39 -12.36
N LYS A 45 -13.76 -6.99 -11.86
CA LYS A 45 -15.11 -6.76 -12.40
C LYS A 45 -15.49 -5.28 -12.40
N ASN A 46 -14.98 -4.51 -11.45
CA ASN A 46 -15.21 -3.06 -11.35
C ASN A 46 -14.10 -2.22 -12.01
N GLY A 47 -13.13 -2.83 -12.71
CA GLY A 47 -12.10 -2.15 -13.47
C GLY A 47 -10.95 -1.56 -12.63
N PHE A 48 -10.87 -1.87 -11.34
CA PHE A 48 -9.82 -1.32 -10.46
C PHE A 48 -8.41 -1.82 -10.82
N ASN A 49 -8.29 -2.96 -11.49
CA ASN A 49 -7.01 -3.46 -11.99
C ASN A 49 -6.43 -2.60 -13.13
N LEU A 50 -7.23 -1.71 -13.73
CA LEU A 50 -6.83 -0.85 -14.84
C LEU A 50 -6.38 0.54 -14.42
N LEU A 51 -6.51 0.90 -13.13
CA LEU A 51 -6.19 2.23 -12.63
C LEU A 51 -4.75 2.65 -12.97
N GLY A 52 -4.61 3.89 -13.42
CA GLY A 52 -3.33 4.46 -13.85
C GLY A 52 -2.92 4.09 -15.27
N SER A 53 -3.68 3.24 -15.98
CA SER A 53 -3.44 2.90 -17.39
C SER A 53 -4.24 3.80 -18.33
N GLU A 54 -3.79 3.90 -19.58
CA GLU A 54 -4.50 4.66 -20.63
C GLU A 54 -5.92 4.14 -20.87
N GLU A 55 -6.13 2.82 -20.75
CA GLU A 55 -7.44 2.19 -20.97
C GLU A 55 -8.48 2.60 -19.93
N SER A 56 -8.08 2.90 -18.70
CA SER A 56 -9.00 3.33 -17.65
C SER A 56 -9.39 4.81 -17.77
N GLY A 57 -8.64 5.60 -18.52
CA GLY A 57 -8.79 7.06 -18.55
C GLY A 57 -8.42 7.75 -17.23
N THR A 58 -7.77 7.02 -16.29
CA THR A 58 -7.27 7.55 -15.02
C THR A 58 -5.76 7.81 -15.09
N SER A 59 -5.29 8.74 -14.28
CA SER A 59 -3.88 9.11 -14.19
C SER A 59 -3.11 8.24 -13.19
N LEU A 60 -1.79 8.29 -13.25
CA LEU A 60 -0.93 7.69 -12.24
C LEU A 60 -1.17 8.30 -10.83
N SER A 61 -1.53 9.58 -10.75
CA SER A 61 -1.93 10.21 -9.49
C SER A 61 -3.19 9.56 -8.90
N ASP A 62 -4.19 9.25 -9.74
CA ASP A 62 -5.42 8.57 -9.30
C ASP A 62 -5.14 7.16 -8.76
N LEU A 63 -4.18 6.44 -9.35
CA LEU A 63 -3.70 5.15 -8.82
C LEU A 63 -3.16 5.30 -7.39
N TYR A 64 -2.31 6.30 -7.13
CA TYR A 64 -1.77 6.51 -5.80
C TYR A 64 -2.82 6.97 -4.78
N GLU A 65 -3.78 7.78 -5.19
CA GLU A 65 -4.94 8.14 -4.36
C GLU A 65 -5.76 6.88 -3.98
N PHE A 66 -6.00 5.99 -4.94
CA PHE A 66 -6.66 4.71 -4.68
C PHE A 66 -5.87 3.83 -3.70
N LEU A 67 -4.54 3.82 -3.77
CA LEU A 67 -3.72 3.07 -2.82
C LEU A 67 -3.81 3.61 -1.38
N ILE A 68 -4.08 4.89 -1.18
CA ILE A 68 -4.36 5.44 0.15
C ILE A 68 -5.66 4.82 0.70
N GLU A 69 -6.70 4.68 -0.12
CA GLU A 69 -7.95 4.04 0.29
C GLU A 69 -7.76 2.54 0.54
N CYS A 70 -6.95 1.84 -0.26
CA CYS A 70 -6.56 0.45 0.02
C CYS A 70 -5.89 0.31 1.39
N GLY A 71 -4.98 1.23 1.73
CA GLY A 71 -4.31 1.26 3.03
C GLY A 71 -5.29 1.48 4.19
N ARG A 72 -6.30 2.35 4.01
CA ARG A 72 -7.33 2.62 5.01
C ARG A 72 -8.15 1.38 5.37
N HIS A 73 -8.32 0.47 4.44
CA HIS A 73 -9.06 -0.77 4.62
C HIS A 73 -8.16 -2.01 4.82
N ALA A 74 -6.83 -1.82 4.89
CA ALA A 74 -5.85 -2.89 5.03
C ALA A 74 -6.05 -4.01 4.00
N VAL A 75 -6.27 -3.66 2.73
CA VAL A 75 -6.58 -4.61 1.65
C VAL A 75 -5.48 -5.66 1.52
N PRO A 76 -5.77 -6.96 1.76
CA PRO A 76 -4.76 -8.02 1.83
C PRO A 76 -4.45 -8.62 0.45
N LEU A 77 -4.08 -7.77 -0.49
CA LEU A 77 -3.71 -8.11 -1.87
C LEU A 77 -2.41 -7.42 -2.26
N PRO A 78 -1.59 -7.99 -3.16
CA PRO A 78 -0.45 -7.31 -3.76
C PRO A 78 -0.91 -6.28 -4.80
N ILE A 79 -1.85 -5.40 -4.39
CA ILE A 79 -2.54 -4.46 -5.29
C ILE A 79 -1.59 -3.41 -5.85
N SER A 80 -0.66 -2.90 -5.04
CA SER A 80 0.32 -1.89 -5.46
C SER A 80 1.26 -2.41 -6.55
N GLU A 81 1.75 -3.63 -6.37
CA GLU A 81 2.60 -4.32 -7.34
C GLU A 81 1.84 -4.59 -8.63
N THR A 82 0.61 -5.08 -8.49
CA THR A 82 -0.24 -5.40 -9.64
C THR A 82 -0.53 -4.18 -10.49
N LEU A 83 -0.91 -3.06 -9.88
CA LEU A 83 -1.22 -1.84 -10.60
C LEU A 83 0.03 -1.24 -11.29
N LEU A 84 1.17 -1.19 -10.61
CA LEU A 84 2.40 -0.70 -11.23
C LEU A 84 2.85 -1.60 -12.39
N MET A 85 2.75 -2.92 -12.25
CA MET A 85 3.06 -3.85 -13.35
C MET A 85 2.12 -3.66 -14.54
N ASN A 86 0.84 -3.34 -14.31
CA ASN A 86 -0.10 -3.02 -15.38
C ASN A 86 0.24 -1.70 -16.06
N VAL A 87 0.68 -0.69 -15.31
CA VAL A 87 1.15 0.59 -15.90
C VAL A 87 2.43 0.38 -16.74
N TRP A 88 3.35 -0.45 -16.29
CA TRP A 88 4.64 -0.62 -16.96
C TRP A 88 4.61 -1.59 -18.15
N PHE A 89 3.95 -2.73 -18.02
CA PHE A 89 3.95 -3.82 -19.01
C PHE A 89 2.60 -4.05 -19.70
N GLY A 90 1.65 -3.15 -19.48
CA GLY A 90 0.29 -3.32 -19.99
C GLY A 90 -0.60 -4.17 -19.09
N ASN A 91 -1.91 -4.02 -19.32
CA ASN A 91 -2.94 -4.59 -18.46
C ASN A 91 -2.93 -6.11 -18.45
N SER A 92 -3.18 -6.66 -17.28
CA SER A 92 -3.32 -8.10 -17.04
C SER A 92 -4.40 -8.35 -16.01
N GLU A 93 -5.09 -9.47 -16.14
CA GLU A 93 -6.02 -9.95 -15.14
C GLU A 93 -5.33 -10.67 -13.96
N GLN A 94 -4.05 -11.00 -14.13
CA GLN A 94 -3.27 -11.69 -13.11
C GLN A 94 -2.69 -10.70 -12.10
N MET A 95 -2.70 -11.08 -10.83
CA MET A 95 -1.95 -10.38 -9.81
C MET A 95 -0.44 -10.45 -10.09
N SER A 96 0.28 -9.45 -9.63
CA SER A 96 1.72 -9.34 -9.82
C SER A 96 2.44 -9.12 -8.49
N GLY A 97 3.68 -9.60 -8.41
CA GLY A 97 4.63 -9.25 -7.37
C GLY A 97 5.73 -8.34 -7.92
N ILE A 98 6.37 -7.56 -7.07
CA ILE A 98 7.60 -6.83 -7.40
C ILE A 98 8.61 -7.08 -6.30
N GLY A 99 9.83 -7.46 -6.72
CA GLY A 99 10.96 -7.67 -5.81
C GLY A 99 12.16 -6.81 -6.18
N GLU A 100 13.07 -6.65 -5.21
CA GLU A 100 14.31 -5.91 -5.38
C GLU A 100 15.46 -6.86 -5.72
N LEU A 101 16.19 -6.57 -6.80
CA LEU A 101 17.37 -7.32 -7.20
C LEU A 101 18.55 -6.95 -6.31
N SER A 102 19.19 -7.96 -5.73
CA SER A 102 20.48 -7.85 -5.04
C SER A 102 21.34 -9.04 -5.36
N GLY A 103 22.47 -8.80 -6.03
CA GLY A 103 23.30 -9.88 -6.60
C GLY A 103 22.52 -10.66 -7.66
N ASN A 104 22.33 -11.97 -7.43
CA ASN A 104 21.58 -12.86 -8.32
C ASN A 104 20.26 -13.35 -7.70
N GLN A 105 19.74 -12.60 -6.72
CA GLN A 105 18.50 -12.94 -6.02
C GLN A 105 17.56 -11.75 -5.99
N ILE A 106 16.26 -12.06 -6.01
CA ILE A 106 15.17 -11.10 -5.94
C ILE A 106 14.50 -11.26 -4.57
N PHE A 107 14.57 -10.19 -3.78
CA PHE A 107 14.08 -10.19 -2.41
C PHE A 107 12.69 -9.57 -2.27
N ASN A 108 11.99 -9.96 -1.21
CA ASN A 108 10.72 -9.38 -0.78
C ASN A 108 9.58 -9.48 -1.80
N VAL A 109 9.56 -10.50 -2.63
CA VAL A 109 8.48 -10.72 -3.62
C VAL A 109 7.21 -11.16 -2.90
N PRO A 110 6.12 -10.38 -2.92
CA PRO A 110 4.88 -10.82 -2.32
C PRO A 110 4.29 -11.97 -3.13
N PHE A 111 4.00 -13.09 -2.46
CA PHE A 111 3.38 -14.27 -3.06
C PHE A 111 4.07 -14.75 -4.36
N GLY A 112 5.40 -14.70 -4.41
CA GLY A 112 6.21 -14.87 -5.63
C GLY A 112 5.91 -16.13 -6.43
N MET A 113 5.52 -17.23 -5.77
CA MET A 113 5.15 -18.49 -6.44
C MET A 113 3.65 -18.56 -6.81
N THR A 114 2.84 -17.63 -6.33
CA THR A 114 1.37 -17.67 -6.52
C THR A 114 0.89 -16.64 -7.55
N VAL A 115 1.51 -15.45 -7.57
CA VAL A 115 1.12 -14.37 -8.52
C VAL A 115 1.47 -14.72 -9.96
N GLY A 116 0.76 -14.13 -10.92
CA GLY A 116 0.94 -14.41 -12.35
C GLY A 116 2.22 -13.83 -12.95
N ARG A 117 2.62 -12.62 -12.55
CA ARG A 117 3.79 -11.89 -13.07
C ARG A 117 4.68 -11.39 -11.94
N ILE A 118 5.99 -11.33 -12.20
CA ILE A 118 6.99 -10.79 -11.26
C ILE A 118 7.77 -9.67 -11.95
N GLY A 119 7.70 -8.48 -11.37
CA GLY A 119 8.57 -7.37 -11.71
C GLY A 119 9.83 -7.36 -10.85
N VAL A 120 10.95 -7.05 -11.47
CA VAL A 120 12.25 -6.94 -10.80
C VAL A 120 12.75 -5.51 -10.94
N ILE A 121 12.96 -4.85 -9.82
CA ILE A 121 13.52 -3.51 -9.75
C ILE A 121 14.93 -3.54 -9.13
N GLU A 122 15.76 -2.61 -9.56
CA GLU A 122 17.10 -2.43 -9.01
C GLU A 122 17.27 -0.96 -8.62
N LYS A 123 17.79 -0.71 -7.44
CA LYS A 123 18.00 0.64 -6.93
C LYS A 123 18.93 1.46 -7.86
N GLY A 124 18.47 2.65 -8.24
CA GLY A 124 19.21 3.56 -9.11
C GLY A 124 19.17 3.19 -10.60
N LYS A 125 18.28 2.29 -10.99
CA LYS A 125 17.97 2.01 -12.40
C LYS A 125 16.58 2.58 -12.76
N ASP A 126 16.43 2.94 -14.01
CA ASP A 126 15.17 3.42 -14.60
C ASP A 126 14.39 2.33 -15.32
N SER A 127 14.80 1.09 -15.15
CA SER A 127 14.26 -0.07 -15.84
C SER A 127 13.69 -1.11 -14.89
N VAL A 128 12.68 -1.82 -15.38
CA VAL A 128 12.05 -2.96 -14.75
C VAL A 128 12.24 -4.18 -15.64
N VAL A 129 12.51 -5.33 -15.04
CA VAL A 129 12.57 -6.61 -15.76
C VAL A 129 11.35 -7.43 -15.35
N MET A 130 10.56 -7.90 -16.32
CA MET A 130 9.55 -8.92 -16.06
C MET A 130 10.23 -10.28 -16.06
N LEU A 131 10.23 -10.96 -14.90
CA LEU A 131 10.94 -12.23 -14.73
C LEU A 131 10.35 -13.32 -15.65
N GLY A 132 11.21 -14.04 -16.33
CA GLY A 132 10.83 -15.18 -17.16
C GLY A 132 10.49 -16.41 -16.30
N ASP A 133 11.50 -17.19 -15.98
CA ASP A 133 11.36 -18.39 -15.14
C ASP A 133 11.40 -18.03 -13.65
N ARG A 134 10.81 -18.88 -12.82
CA ARG A 134 10.75 -18.73 -11.37
C ARG A 134 11.40 -19.90 -10.68
N GLU A 135 12.36 -19.61 -9.84
CA GLU A 135 12.97 -20.57 -8.93
C GLU A 135 12.94 -20.00 -7.52
N LEU A 136 12.26 -20.70 -6.61
CA LEU A 136 12.18 -20.32 -5.21
C LEU A 136 13.49 -20.68 -4.51
N ILE A 137 14.14 -19.67 -3.90
CA ILE A 137 15.32 -19.87 -3.08
C ILE A 137 14.92 -19.99 -1.61
N ASP A 138 14.08 -19.07 -1.12
CA ASP A 138 13.65 -19.01 0.26
C ASP A 138 12.26 -18.37 0.37
N SER A 139 11.60 -18.58 1.50
CA SER A 139 10.28 -18.04 1.76
C SER A 139 10.14 -17.67 3.22
N GLY A 140 9.53 -16.53 3.48
CA GLY A 140 9.26 -16.03 4.82
C GLY A 140 7.97 -15.22 4.87
N PHE A 141 7.76 -14.56 5.99
CA PHE A 141 6.61 -13.69 6.21
C PHE A 141 7.08 -12.33 6.70
N ASN A 142 6.39 -11.28 6.31
CA ASN A 142 6.58 -9.99 6.93
C ASN A 142 5.87 -9.92 8.31
N VAL A 143 5.97 -8.77 9.00
CA VAL A 143 5.37 -8.57 10.33
C VAL A 143 3.84 -8.73 10.31
N ALA A 144 3.19 -8.47 9.17
CA ALA A 144 1.75 -8.65 8.99
C ALA A 144 1.33 -10.09 8.60
N GLY A 145 2.28 -11.04 8.61
CA GLY A 145 2.00 -12.43 8.19
C GLY A 145 1.83 -12.61 6.67
N GLU A 146 2.14 -11.60 5.86
CA GLU A 146 2.09 -11.70 4.41
C GLU A 146 3.34 -12.39 3.88
N ARG A 147 3.15 -13.36 2.99
CA ARG A 147 4.24 -14.13 2.38
C ARG A 147 5.19 -13.24 1.59
N ARG A 148 6.49 -13.45 1.79
CA ARG A 148 7.60 -12.77 1.11
C ARG A 148 8.61 -13.81 0.64
N ASP A 149 8.68 -14.00 -0.67
CA ASP A 149 9.56 -14.98 -1.29
C ASP A 149 10.89 -14.32 -1.72
N VAL A 150 11.94 -15.14 -1.73
CA VAL A 150 13.22 -14.87 -2.36
C VAL A 150 13.34 -15.77 -3.58
N LEU A 151 13.52 -15.17 -4.76
CA LEU A 151 13.59 -15.89 -6.03
C LEU A 151 14.97 -15.75 -6.64
N ALA A 152 15.39 -16.75 -7.43
CA ALA A 152 16.55 -16.62 -8.31
C ALA A 152 16.22 -15.62 -9.42
N PHE A 153 17.21 -14.78 -9.77
CA PHE A 153 17.06 -13.92 -10.94
C PHE A 153 17.26 -14.74 -12.21
N SER A 154 16.31 -14.62 -13.13
CA SER A 154 16.42 -15.09 -14.50
C SER A 154 16.22 -13.91 -15.46
N GLU A 155 16.76 -14.02 -16.66
CA GLU A 155 16.53 -13.02 -17.70
C GLU A 155 15.06 -13.00 -18.11
N GLY A 156 14.58 -11.80 -18.52
CA GLY A 156 13.21 -11.59 -18.92
C GLY A 156 13.07 -10.31 -19.76
N GLU A 157 11.84 -9.94 -20.03
CA GLU A 157 11.54 -8.72 -20.77
C GLU A 157 11.94 -7.49 -19.93
N LYS A 158 12.81 -6.65 -20.51
CA LYS A 158 13.29 -5.43 -19.85
C LYS A 158 12.76 -4.20 -20.57
N ILE A 159 12.17 -3.30 -19.77
CA ILE A 159 11.70 -1.99 -20.28
C ILE A 159 12.29 -0.85 -19.44
N SER A 160 12.44 0.33 -20.05
CA SER A 160 12.65 1.58 -19.31
C SER A 160 11.28 2.21 -19.04
N VAL A 161 11.05 2.61 -17.79
CA VAL A 161 9.76 3.19 -17.38
C VAL A 161 9.77 4.72 -17.32
N GLY A 162 10.88 5.33 -17.77
CA GLY A 162 11.00 6.79 -17.89
C GLY A 162 11.05 7.56 -16.56
N SER A 163 11.03 6.85 -15.44
CA SER A 163 11.12 7.39 -14.08
C SER A 163 11.78 6.35 -13.17
N ASP A 164 12.10 6.72 -11.92
CA ASP A 164 12.69 5.79 -10.97
C ASP A 164 11.63 4.78 -10.44
N PRO A 165 11.65 3.50 -10.88
CA PRO A 165 10.67 2.50 -10.44
C PRO A 165 10.79 2.17 -8.95
N TYR A 166 11.99 2.30 -8.37
CA TYR A 166 12.20 2.14 -6.95
C TYR A 166 11.50 3.23 -6.14
N ALA A 167 11.56 4.49 -6.62
CA ALA A 167 10.82 5.60 -6.01
C ALA A 167 9.30 5.43 -6.21
N GLN A 168 8.84 4.99 -7.38
CA GLN A 168 7.42 4.69 -7.60
C GLN A 168 6.93 3.62 -6.62
N MET A 169 7.68 2.54 -6.43
CA MET A 169 7.35 1.49 -5.48
C MET A 169 7.40 1.99 -4.02
N ALA A 170 8.36 2.86 -3.68
CA ALA A 170 8.40 3.49 -2.36
C ALA A 170 7.18 4.38 -2.10
N LEU A 171 6.70 5.11 -3.10
CA LEU A 171 5.48 5.92 -3.01
C LEU A 171 4.23 5.07 -2.74
N THR A 172 4.12 3.87 -3.33
CA THR A 172 2.99 2.97 -3.00
C THR A 172 2.93 2.66 -1.51
N ARG A 173 4.10 2.42 -0.89
CA ARG A 173 4.18 2.16 0.56
C ARG A 173 3.85 3.39 1.41
N VAL A 174 4.21 4.58 0.93
CA VAL A 174 3.81 5.86 1.57
C VAL A 174 2.28 5.98 1.56
N CYS A 175 1.65 5.75 0.41
CA CYS A 175 0.20 5.84 0.25
C CYS A 175 -0.55 4.83 1.13
N LEU A 176 -0.16 3.56 1.11
CA LEU A 176 -0.76 2.52 1.95
C LEU A 176 -0.64 2.86 3.44
N LEU A 177 0.54 3.32 3.89
CA LEU A 177 0.75 3.71 5.29
C LEU A 177 -0.07 4.94 5.68
N ALA A 178 -0.17 5.96 4.82
CA ALA A 178 -0.99 7.14 5.06
C ALA A 178 -2.47 6.78 5.26
N GLY A 179 -2.99 5.87 4.43
CA GLY A 179 -4.35 5.34 4.58
C GLY A 179 -4.53 4.55 5.87
N CYS A 180 -3.61 3.67 6.19
CA CYS A 180 -3.61 2.88 7.43
C CYS A 180 -3.62 3.78 8.68
N MET A 181 -2.80 4.83 8.71
CA MET A 181 -2.79 5.78 9.83
C MET A 181 -4.10 6.54 9.99
N GLN A 182 -4.77 6.89 8.89
CA GLN A 182 -6.11 7.47 8.95
C GLN A 182 -7.09 6.50 9.62
N ARG A 183 -7.05 5.22 9.26
CA ARG A 183 -7.91 4.20 9.87
C ARG A 183 -7.65 4.03 11.36
N VAL A 184 -6.39 4.06 11.78
CA VAL A 184 -6.02 3.99 13.22
C VAL A 184 -6.59 5.17 13.99
N LEU A 185 -6.53 6.38 13.43
CA LEU A 185 -7.15 7.55 14.04
C LEU A 185 -8.67 7.39 14.16
N ASP A 186 -9.34 6.98 13.08
CA ASP A 186 -10.80 6.75 13.06
C ASP A 186 -11.22 5.75 14.13
N LEU A 187 -10.53 4.61 14.23
CA LEU A 187 -10.76 3.60 15.25
C LEU A 187 -10.46 4.10 16.67
N GLY A 188 -9.41 4.89 16.84
CA GLY A 188 -9.05 5.50 18.11
C GLY A 188 -10.13 6.47 18.62
N VAL A 189 -10.66 7.30 17.73
CA VAL A 189 -11.76 8.23 18.03
C VAL A 189 -13.05 7.45 18.36
N GLN A 190 -13.38 6.44 17.57
CA GLN A 190 -14.54 5.58 17.82
C GLN A 190 -14.42 4.90 19.18
N PHE A 191 -13.32 4.22 19.46
CA PHE A 191 -13.07 3.55 20.74
C PHE A 191 -13.18 4.52 21.93
N ALA A 192 -12.58 5.70 21.81
CA ALA A 192 -12.65 6.70 22.87
C ALA A 192 -14.08 7.22 23.10
N SER A 193 -14.90 7.25 22.08
CA SER A 193 -16.30 7.69 22.15
C SER A 193 -17.23 6.63 22.77
N GLU A 194 -16.98 5.35 22.50
CA GLU A 194 -17.78 4.23 22.97
C GLU A 194 -17.39 3.78 24.39
N ARG A 195 -16.10 3.82 24.73
CA ARG A 195 -15.59 3.35 26.01
C ARG A 195 -16.00 4.28 27.15
N THR A 196 -16.72 3.74 28.12
CA THR A 196 -17.14 4.48 29.32
C THR A 196 -16.28 4.12 30.53
N GLN A 197 -15.76 5.12 31.22
CA GLN A 197 -15.03 5.03 32.50
C GLN A 197 -15.41 6.23 33.38
N PHE A 198 -15.46 6.02 34.70
CA PHE A 198 -15.81 7.07 35.65
C PHE A 198 -17.15 7.80 35.34
N GLY A 199 -18.14 7.04 34.83
CA GLY A 199 -19.48 7.54 34.54
C GLY A 199 -19.65 8.33 33.24
N ARG A 200 -18.61 8.41 32.38
CA ARG A 200 -18.67 9.10 31.08
C ARG A 200 -17.73 8.48 30.06
N SER A 201 -17.98 8.79 28.75
CA SER A 201 -17.08 8.41 27.67
C SER A 201 -15.66 8.93 27.91
N ILE A 202 -14.63 8.10 27.63
CA ILE A 202 -13.24 8.51 27.81
C ILE A 202 -12.82 9.64 26.86
N SER A 203 -13.53 9.86 25.74
CA SER A 203 -13.35 11.01 24.86
C SER A 203 -13.58 12.37 25.53
N LYS A 204 -14.22 12.39 26.72
CA LYS A 204 -14.45 13.61 27.50
C LYS A 204 -13.29 14.00 28.42
N PHE A 205 -12.25 13.17 28.51
CA PHE A 205 -11.06 13.49 29.32
C PHE A 205 -10.01 14.23 28.48
N GLN A 206 -9.50 15.35 29.02
CA GLN A 206 -8.52 16.20 28.34
C GLN A 206 -7.26 15.44 27.88
N ALA A 207 -6.76 14.49 28.69
CA ALA A 207 -5.59 13.70 28.34
C ALA A 207 -5.82 12.86 27.06
N ILE A 208 -7.02 12.26 26.91
CA ILE A 208 -7.39 11.49 25.73
C ILE A 208 -7.56 12.41 24.52
N GLN A 209 -8.26 13.55 24.71
CA GLN A 209 -8.42 14.54 23.63
C GLN A 209 -7.08 15.06 23.12
N HIS A 210 -6.14 15.36 24.03
CA HIS A 210 -4.80 15.81 23.66
C HIS A 210 -4.04 14.73 22.87
N SER A 211 -4.09 13.48 23.32
CA SER A 211 -3.44 12.37 22.63
C SER A 211 -4.02 12.16 21.23
N LEU A 212 -5.35 12.17 21.08
CA LEU A 212 -6.01 12.03 19.77
C LEU A 212 -5.70 13.22 18.85
N ALA A 213 -5.63 14.45 19.40
CA ALA A 213 -5.24 15.63 18.62
C ALA A 213 -3.81 15.54 18.08
N LEU A 214 -2.86 15.04 18.88
CA LEU A 214 -1.49 14.80 18.42
C LEU A 214 -1.46 13.77 17.29
N VAL A 215 -2.16 12.64 17.43
CA VAL A 215 -2.26 11.63 16.36
C VAL A 215 -2.90 12.24 15.10
N ALA A 216 -3.95 13.04 15.24
CA ALA A 216 -4.60 13.71 14.10
C ALA A 216 -3.64 14.65 13.36
N CYS A 217 -2.81 15.42 14.07
CA CYS A 217 -1.79 16.27 13.46
C CYS A 217 -0.76 15.44 12.67
N GLU A 218 -0.33 14.32 13.23
CA GLU A 218 0.64 13.43 12.58
C GLU A 218 0.04 12.75 11.33
N VAL A 219 -1.21 12.32 11.38
CA VAL A 219 -1.95 11.75 10.24
C VAL A 219 -2.11 12.79 9.14
N ALA A 220 -2.53 14.01 9.47
CA ALA A 220 -2.66 15.09 8.49
C ALA A 220 -1.33 15.44 7.82
N ALA A 221 -0.23 15.51 8.59
CA ALA A 221 1.10 15.76 8.06
C ALA A 221 1.58 14.62 7.15
N SER A 222 1.27 13.38 7.48
CA SER A 222 1.60 12.20 6.66
C SER A 222 0.80 12.18 5.37
N ARG A 223 -0.49 12.50 5.43
CA ARG A 223 -1.34 12.64 4.23
C ARG A 223 -0.79 13.72 3.29
N ARG A 224 -0.45 14.90 3.82
CA ARG A 224 0.13 16.00 3.02
C ARG A 224 1.48 15.62 2.41
N ALA A 225 2.32 14.85 3.11
CA ALA A 225 3.58 14.38 2.56
C ALA A 225 3.36 13.39 1.40
N ALA A 226 2.36 12.49 1.51
CA ALA A 226 1.98 11.60 0.41
C ALA A 226 1.47 12.39 -0.81
N GLU A 227 0.58 13.35 -0.60
CA GLU A 227 0.04 14.21 -1.66
C GLU A 227 1.15 15.02 -2.36
N ALA A 228 2.10 15.61 -1.61
CA ALA A 228 3.24 16.33 -2.19
C ALA A 228 4.12 15.43 -3.07
N ALA A 229 4.31 14.17 -2.68
CA ALA A 229 5.05 13.20 -3.49
C ALA A 229 4.25 12.78 -4.74
N ILE A 230 2.92 12.66 -4.66
CA ILE A 230 2.05 12.42 -5.81
C ILE A 230 2.09 13.61 -6.77
N ASP A 231 1.97 14.84 -6.25
CA ASP A 231 2.03 16.06 -7.06
C ASP A 231 3.37 16.25 -7.79
N ALA A 232 4.44 15.62 -7.28
CA ALA A 232 5.78 15.67 -7.89
C ALA A 232 5.99 14.61 -9.00
N LEU A 233 4.99 13.76 -9.32
CA LEU A 233 5.09 12.79 -10.42
C LEU A 233 5.47 13.49 -11.74
N GLY A 234 6.52 12.99 -12.38
CA GLY A 234 7.07 13.58 -13.60
C GLY A 234 7.96 14.82 -13.40
N ASP A 235 8.12 15.31 -12.16
CA ASP A 235 9.03 16.42 -11.81
C ASP A 235 10.40 15.87 -11.37
N ARG A 236 11.46 16.66 -11.58
CA ARG A 236 12.82 16.35 -11.08
C ARG A 236 12.90 16.19 -9.56
N ARG A 237 11.93 16.73 -8.82
CA ARG A 237 11.84 16.62 -7.36
C ARG A 237 11.21 15.29 -6.90
N PHE A 238 10.67 14.48 -7.79
CA PHE A 238 9.91 13.29 -7.43
C PHE A 238 10.61 12.38 -6.43
N VAL A 239 11.86 11.99 -6.72
CA VAL A 239 12.64 11.11 -5.83
C VAL A 239 12.86 11.73 -4.44
N LEU A 240 13.11 13.04 -4.38
CA LEU A 240 13.31 13.78 -3.12
C LEU A 240 12.01 13.83 -2.31
N GLU A 241 10.89 14.17 -2.95
CA GLU A 241 9.58 14.24 -2.28
C GLU A 241 9.14 12.86 -1.77
N VAL A 242 9.36 11.80 -2.56
CA VAL A 242 9.11 10.42 -2.12
C VAL A 242 9.99 10.04 -0.92
N ALA A 243 11.28 10.39 -0.95
CA ALA A 243 12.19 10.10 0.16
C ALA A 243 11.77 10.86 1.44
N ALA A 244 11.39 12.12 1.33
CA ALA A 244 10.90 12.94 2.45
C ALA A 244 9.58 12.38 3.00
N ALA A 245 8.62 12.03 2.13
CA ALA A 245 7.36 11.42 2.50
C ALA A 245 7.57 10.06 3.18
N LYS A 246 8.46 9.21 2.64
CA LYS A 246 8.78 7.90 3.21
C LYS A 246 9.39 8.02 4.61
N ALA A 247 10.30 8.97 4.81
CA ALA A 247 10.91 9.24 6.11
C ALA A 247 9.84 9.73 7.11
N ARG A 248 8.98 10.67 6.71
CA ARG A 248 7.92 11.22 7.55
C ARG A 248 6.91 10.15 7.96
N VAL A 249 6.32 9.48 6.98
CA VAL A 249 5.28 8.46 7.21
C VAL A 249 5.83 7.27 7.99
N GLY A 250 7.06 6.84 7.68
CA GLY A 250 7.74 5.76 8.39
C GLY A 250 7.98 6.07 9.86
N ALA A 251 8.44 7.28 10.19
CA ALA A 251 8.67 7.70 11.58
C ALA A 251 7.37 7.74 12.38
N VAL A 252 6.29 8.27 11.80
CA VAL A 252 4.98 8.37 12.44
C VAL A 252 4.37 6.98 12.66
N SER A 253 4.38 6.12 11.64
CA SER A 253 3.84 4.77 11.73
C SER A 253 4.55 3.93 12.79
N TYR A 254 5.89 4.03 12.87
CA TYR A 254 6.65 3.34 13.92
C TYR A 254 6.28 3.83 15.32
N THR A 255 6.11 5.15 15.51
CA THR A 255 5.84 5.72 16.83
C THR A 255 4.42 5.45 17.33
N HIS A 256 3.43 5.46 16.44
CA HIS A 256 2.02 5.44 16.80
C HIS A 256 1.30 4.12 16.48
N LEU A 257 1.78 3.33 15.52
CA LEU A 257 1.18 2.03 15.18
C LEU A 257 1.84 0.86 15.90
N THR A 258 3.12 0.96 16.25
CA THR A 258 3.78 -0.06 17.05
C THR A 258 3.58 0.24 18.53
N LEU A 259 2.88 -0.64 19.24
CA LEU A 259 2.80 -0.57 20.69
C LEU A 259 4.22 -0.68 21.28
N PRO A 260 4.60 0.20 22.23
CA PRO A 260 5.86 0.04 22.94
C PRO A 260 5.81 -1.29 23.72
N THR A 261 6.46 -2.30 23.16
CA THR A 261 6.51 -3.65 23.75
C THR A 261 7.46 -3.75 24.94
N LYS A 262 8.25 -2.71 25.19
CA LYS A 262 9.07 -2.60 26.39
C LYS A 262 8.34 -1.77 27.44
N ARG A 263 7.60 -2.42 28.33
CA ARG A 263 7.49 -1.90 29.69
C ARG A 263 8.89 -2.02 30.31
N ILE A 264 9.53 -0.89 30.54
CA ILE A 264 10.66 -0.83 31.46
C ILE A 264 10.03 -1.08 32.84
N VAL A 265 10.29 -2.24 33.42
CA VAL A 265 10.01 -2.56 34.80
C VAL A 265 11.09 -1.90 35.64
#